data_1b9b4f33bf4f886ba8dc0e5ce60897b1
#
_entry.id   1b9b4f33bf4f886ba8dc0e5ce60897b1
#
_cell.length_a   1.000
_cell.length_b   1.000
_cell.length_c   1.000
_cell.angle_alpha   90.00
_cell.angle_beta   90.00
_cell.angle_gamma   90.00
#
_symmetry.space_group_name_H-M   'P 1'
#
loop_
_entity.id
_entity.type
_entity.pdbx_description
1 polymer ?
#
loop_
_entity_poly.entity_id
_entity_poly.type
_entity_poly.pdbx_seq_one_letter_code
_entity_poly.pdbx_strand_id
1 'polypeptide(L)'
;NELYELCAENEIGMVLINSNEAKRTGDDSLEKMKEKANAEGYKMPYLMDEGHLVADAFGARTTPHVFMFDKNAMLAYRGSIDDNSEDKNQVTKHYLKDAINAMSKDETIDPNITRSIGCSIKRVAQ
;
A
#
# COMPACT_ATOMS: atom_id res chain seq x y z
N ASN A 1 7.27 7.23 -3.16
CA ASN A 1 7.19 8.72 -3.32
C ASN A 1 6.60 9.15 -4.67
N GLU A 2 6.83 8.40 -5.75
CA GLU A 2 6.18 8.69 -7.04
C GLU A 2 4.67 8.59 -6.96
N LEU A 3 4.17 7.57 -6.27
CA LEU A 3 2.73 7.38 -6.06
C LEU A 3 2.15 8.49 -5.18
N TYR A 4 2.90 8.94 -4.18
CA TYR A 4 2.48 10.06 -3.35
C TYR A 4 2.28 11.32 -4.17
N GLU A 5 3.22 11.63 -5.07
CA GLU A 5 3.12 12.80 -5.95
C GLU A 5 1.90 12.69 -6.88
N LEU A 6 1.68 11.52 -7.44
CA LEU A 6 0.52 11.27 -8.30
C LEU A 6 -0.79 11.43 -7.53
N CYS A 7 -0.85 10.90 -6.30
CA CYS A 7 -2.02 11.06 -5.43
C CYS A 7 -2.25 12.53 -5.09
N ALA A 8 -1.20 13.26 -4.73
CA ALA A 8 -1.31 14.68 -4.37
C ALA A 8 -1.82 15.51 -5.54
N GLU A 9 -1.34 15.25 -6.76
CA GLU A 9 -1.80 15.93 -7.97
C GLU A 9 -3.29 15.71 -8.23
N ASN A 10 -3.83 14.57 -7.78
CA ASN A 10 -5.23 14.20 -7.98
C ASN A 10 -6.08 14.35 -6.71
N GLU A 11 -5.55 15.05 -5.69
CA GLU A 11 -6.24 15.29 -4.42
C GLU A 11 -6.61 14.01 -3.68
N ILE A 12 -5.75 13.00 -3.75
CA ILE A 12 -5.92 11.71 -3.07
C ILE A 12 -4.93 11.63 -1.93
N GLY A 13 -5.40 11.34 -0.71
CA GLY A 13 -4.55 11.08 0.44
C GLY A 13 -3.87 9.73 0.31
N MET A 14 -2.67 9.60 0.88
CA MET A 14 -1.93 8.34 0.88
C MET A 14 -1.28 8.11 2.23
N VAL A 15 -1.39 6.88 2.74
CA VAL A 15 -0.70 6.45 3.95
C VAL A 15 -0.04 5.11 3.71
N LEU A 16 1.09 4.88 4.37
CA LEU A 16 1.75 3.58 4.42
C LEU A 16 1.51 2.98 5.81
N ILE A 17 1.17 1.71 5.88
CA ILE A 17 0.87 1.04 7.14
C ILE A 17 1.71 -0.22 7.24
N ASN A 18 2.45 -0.34 8.36
CA ASN A 18 3.26 -1.53 8.66
C ASN A 18 2.50 -2.41 9.66
N SER A 19 2.13 -3.59 9.22
CA SER A 19 1.36 -4.57 10.00
C SER A 19 2.17 -5.80 10.42
N ASN A 20 3.50 -5.77 10.30
CA ASN A 20 4.39 -6.89 10.62
C ASN A 20 4.66 -6.98 12.12
N GLU A 21 3.62 -7.23 12.91
CA GLU A 21 3.69 -7.23 14.38
C GLU A 21 4.69 -8.26 14.92
N ALA A 22 4.86 -9.40 14.24
CA ALA A 22 5.82 -10.43 14.67
C ALA A 22 7.28 -9.96 14.59
N LYS A 23 7.56 -8.84 13.92
CA LYS A 23 8.90 -8.29 13.74
C LYS A 23 9.13 -6.98 14.51
N ARG A 24 8.26 -6.63 15.46
CA ARG A 24 8.36 -5.36 16.21
C ARG A 24 9.60 -5.24 17.08
N THR A 25 10.22 -6.35 17.45
CA THR A 25 11.47 -6.36 18.22
C THR A 25 12.71 -6.36 17.32
N GLY A 26 12.54 -6.32 16.00
CA GLY A 26 13.62 -6.37 15.03
C GLY A 26 13.40 -5.42 13.88
N ASP A 27 13.33 -5.98 12.67
CA ASP A 27 13.30 -5.21 11.42
C ASP A 27 12.11 -4.25 11.28
N ASP A 28 10.99 -4.53 11.94
CA ASP A 28 9.77 -3.72 11.87
C ASP A 28 9.45 -3.01 13.19
N SER A 29 10.47 -2.74 14.02
CA SER A 29 10.31 -1.92 15.22
C SER A 29 9.97 -0.49 14.83
N LEU A 30 9.38 0.27 15.75
CA LEU A 30 9.07 1.68 15.51
C LEU A 30 10.33 2.48 15.16
N GLU A 31 11.46 2.18 15.80
CA GLU A 31 12.73 2.84 15.50
C GLU A 31 13.18 2.56 14.07
N LYS A 32 13.09 1.30 13.63
CA LYS A 32 13.45 0.91 12.27
C LYS A 32 12.49 1.53 11.23
N MET A 33 11.21 1.64 11.57
CA MET A 33 10.25 2.33 10.73
C MET A 33 10.61 3.82 10.56
N LYS A 34 11.00 4.48 11.65
CA LYS A 34 11.44 5.87 11.60
C LYS A 34 12.70 6.04 10.78
N GLU A 35 13.68 5.15 10.96
CA GLU A 35 14.92 5.15 10.17
C GLU A 35 14.63 5.02 8.68
N LYS A 36 13.75 4.09 8.32
CA LYS A 36 13.36 3.86 6.94
C LYS A 36 12.65 5.07 6.34
N ALA A 37 11.72 5.65 7.08
CA ALA A 37 10.99 6.83 6.61
C ALA A 37 11.94 8.00 6.35
N ASN A 38 12.92 8.20 7.21
CA ASN A 38 13.93 9.24 7.03
C ASN A 38 14.86 8.93 5.85
N ALA A 39 15.36 7.69 5.77
CA ALA A 39 16.29 7.29 4.70
C ALA A 39 15.65 7.37 3.32
N GLU A 40 14.39 6.96 3.20
CA GLU A 40 13.65 6.98 1.94
C GLU A 40 12.98 8.33 1.66
N GLY A 41 13.01 9.26 2.62
CA GLY A 41 12.37 10.56 2.48
C GLY A 41 10.87 10.47 2.25
N TYR A 42 10.19 9.61 3.00
CA TYR A 42 8.73 9.44 2.85
C TYR A 42 7.99 10.74 3.13
N LYS A 43 7.17 11.17 2.19
CA LYS A 43 6.34 12.38 2.31
C LYS A 43 4.97 12.08 2.90
N MET A 44 4.53 10.81 2.86
CA MET A 44 3.28 10.36 3.43
C MET A 44 3.48 9.80 4.84
N PRO A 45 2.43 9.78 5.68
CA PRO A 45 2.51 9.12 6.98
C PRO A 45 2.88 7.64 6.82
N TYR A 46 3.74 7.17 7.70
CA TYR A 46 4.11 5.75 7.81
C TYR A 46 3.68 5.29 9.20
N LEU A 47 2.60 4.52 9.25
CA LEU A 47 1.89 4.19 10.48
C LEU A 47 2.18 2.76 10.93
N MET A 48 2.21 2.54 12.24
CA MET A 48 2.35 1.22 12.83
C MET A 48 0.96 0.65 13.16
N ASP A 49 0.64 -0.51 12.57
CA ASP A 49 -0.60 -1.23 12.82
C ASP A 49 -0.36 -2.25 13.94
N GLU A 50 -0.57 -1.83 15.19
CA GLU A 50 -0.37 -2.70 16.35
C GLU A 50 -1.30 -3.92 16.28
N GLY A 51 -0.71 -5.12 16.49
CA GLY A 51 -1.46 -6.37 16.47
C GLY A 51 -2.06 -6.70 15.11
N HIS A 52 -1.62 -6.06 14.02
CA HIS A 52 -2.12 -6.22 12.64
C HIS A 52 -3.65 -6.09 12.51
N LEU A 53 -4.26 -5.26 13.37
CA LEU A 53 -5.72 -5.09 13.42
C LEU A 53 -6.29 -4.51 12.14
N VAL A 54 -5.63 -3.49 11.57
CA VAL A 54 -6.09 -2.85 10.33
C VAL A 54 -5.94 -3.82 9.16
N ALA A 55 -4.81 -4.53 9.08
CA ALA A 55 -4.60 -5.54 8.04
C ALA A 55 -5.67 -6.61 8.08
N ASP A 56 -6.01 -7.09 9.27
CA ASP A 56 -7.05 -8.10 9.44
C ASP A 56 -8.43 -7.58 9.03
N ALA A 57 -8.76 -6.34 9.41
CA ALA A 57 -10.03 -5.73 9.07
C ALA A 57 -10.21 -5.58 7.56
N PHE A 58 -9.13 -5.28 6.83
CA PHE A 58 -9.16 -5.12 5.37
C PHE A 58 -8.99 -6.44 4.62
N GLY A 59 -8.58 -7.50 5.30
CA GLY A 59 -8.25 -8.77 4.65
C GLY A 59 -6.93 -8.74 3.89
N ALA A 60 -5.99 -7.90 4.33
CA ALA A 60 -4.67 -7.80 3.72
C ALA A 60 -3.86 -9.07 3.96
N ARG A 61 -3.11 -9.50 2.96
CA ARG A 61 -2.35 -10.76 2.99
C ARG A 61 -0.85 -10.58 2.84
N THR A 62 -0.45 -9.60 2.05
CA THR A 62 0.94 -9.43 1.65
C THR A 62 1.41 -8.01 1.91
N THR A 63 2.72 -7.80 1.79
CA THR A 63 3.34 -6.48 1.80
C THR A 63 4.11 -6.32 0.49
N PRO A 64 3.75 -5.37 -0.38
CA PRO A 64 2.62 -4.45 -0.24
C PRO A 64 1.26 -5.07 -0.60
N HIS A 65 0.19 -4.53 -0.06
CA HIS A 65 -1.18 -4.81 -0.45
C HIS A 65 -1.93 -3.49 -0.45
N VAL A 66 -2.54 -3.13 -1.56
CA VAL A 66 -3.13 -1.80 -1.78
C VAL A 66 -4.64 -1.86 -1.60
N PHE A 67 -5.17 -0.83 -0.96
CA PHE A 67 -6.62 -0.59 -0.85
C PHE A 67 -6.85 0.89 -1.15
N MET A 68 -7.62 1.18 -2.19
CA MET A 68 -7.93 2.54 -2.61
C MET A 68 -9.43 2.79 -2.53
N PHE A 69 -9.80 3.93 -1.96
CA PHE A 69 -11.19 4.32 -1.75
C PHE A 69 -11.51 5.57 -2.56
N ASP A 70 -12.76 5.68 -3.03
CA ASP A 70 -13.23 6.86 -3.74
C ASP A 70 -13.69 7.95 -2.75
N LYS A 71 -14.17 9.07 -3.30
CA LYS A 71 -14.64 10.22 -2.51
C LYS A 71 -15.83 9.90 -1.59
N ASN A 72 -16.52 8.80 -1.86
CA ASN A 72 -17.65 8.34 -1.05
C ASN A 72 -17.23 7.27 -0.03
N ALA A 73 -15.92 7.08 0.18
CA ALA A 73 -15.33 6.07 1.05
C ALA A 73 -15.69 4.63 0.64
N MET A 74 -15.97 4.41 -0.66
CA MET A 74 -16.20 3.08 -1.20
C MET A 74 -14.92 2.53 -1.77
N LEU A 75 -14.65 1.24 -1.54
CA LEU A 75 -13.46 0.58 -2.06
C LEU A 75 -13.50 0.57 -3.59
N ALA A 76 -12.54 1.24 -4.20
CA ALA A 76 -12.46 1.40 -5.65
C ALA A 76 -11.46 0.46 -6.30
N TYR A 77 -10.37 0.12 -5.59
CA TYR A 77 -9.33 -0.79 -6.08
C TYR A 77 -8.68 -1.52 -4.92
N ARG A 78 -8.38 -2.79 -5.10
CA ARG A 78 -7.51 -3.55 -4.19
C ARG A 78 -6.60 -4.49 -4.96
N GLY A 79 -5.39 -4.69 -4.45
CA GLY A 79 -4.44 -5.62 -5.04
C GLY A 79 -3.00 -5.15 -4.95
N SER A 80 -2.25 -5.37 -6.02
CA SER A 80 -0.84 -5.00 -6.11
C SER A 80 -0.66 -3.61 -6.70
N ILE A 81 0.52 -3.04 -6.47
CA ILE A 81 0.93 -1.76 -7.09
C ILE A 81 1.09 -1.95 -8.59
N ASP A 82 1.78 -3.03 -8.97
CA ASP A 82 2.06 -3.38 -10.36
C ASP A 82 2.20 -4.90 -10.51
N ASP A 83 2.63 -5.38 -11.67
CA ASP A 83 2.73 -6.81 -11.96
C ASP A 83 4.10 -7.42 -11.63
N ASN A 84 5.03 -6.67 -11.03
CA ASN A 84 6.33 -7.22 -10.62
C ASN A 84 6.85 -6.53 -9.36
N SER A 85 6.86 -7.24 -8.24
CA SER A 85 7.32 -6.72 -6.96
C SER A 85 8.84 -6.79 -6.76
N GLU A 86 9.56 -7.49 -7.62
CA GLU A 86 10.99 -7.74 -7.47
C GLU A 86 11.86 -6.84 -8.33
N ASP A 87 11.43 -6.53 -9.55
CA ASP A 87 12.22 -5.75 -10.51
C ASP A 87 11.32 -4.74 -11.22
N LYS A 88 11.50 -3.46 -10.89
CA LYS A 88 10.71 -2.38 -11.49
C LYS A 88 10.95 -2.25 -12.99
N ASN A 89 12.09 -2.73 -13.50
CA ASN A 89 12.41 -2.70 -14.93
C ASN A 89 11.65 -3.77 -15.73
N GLN A 90 11.07 -4.74 -15.02
CA GLN A 90 10.27 -5.81 -15.63
C GLN A 90 8.76 -5.55 -15.48
N VAL A 91 8.38 -4.42 -14.90
CA VAL A 91 6.96 -4.06 -14.77
C VAL A 91 6.39 -3.76 -16.15
N THR A 92 5.29 -4.44 -16.49
CA THR A 92 4.56 -4.21 -17.73
C THR A 92 3.20 -3.59 -17.51
N LYS A 93 2.63 -3.77 -16.31
CA LYS A 93 1.31 -3.24 -15.94
C LYS A 93 1.39 -2.47 -14.63
N HIS A 94 0.97 -1.22 -14.65
CA HIS A 94 0.97 -0.31 -13.51
C HIS A 94 -0.46 -0.20 -12.94
N TYR A 95 -0.93 -1.26 -12.31
CA TYR A 95 -2.32 -1.38 -11.85
C TYR A 95 -2.81 -0.21 -10.99
N LEU A 96 -2.03 0.16 -9.97
CA LEU A 96 -2.44 1.24 -9.06
C LEU A 96 -2.40 2.59 -9.76
N LYS A 97 -1.36 2.86 -10.52
CA LYS A 97 -1.23 4.12 -11.27
C LYS A 97 -2.40 4.28 -12.25
N ASP A 98 -2.73 3.22 -12.96
CA ASP A 98 -3.85 3.21 -13.91
C ASP A 98 -5.18 3.41 -13.17
N ALA A 99 -5.34 2.78 -12.00
CA ALA A 99 -6.54 2.93 -11.18
C ALA A 99 -6.71 4.37 -10.68
N ILE A 100 -5.62 5.01 -10.22
CA ILE A 100 -5.64 6.40 -9.77
C ILE A 100 -6.05 7.32 -10.94
N ASN A 101 -5.46 7.12 -12.10
CA ASN A 101 -5.76 7.93 -13.29
C ASN A 101 -7.22 7.74 -13.73
N ALA A 102 -7.72 6.51 -13.73
CA ALA A 102 -9.11 6.24 -14.08
C ALA A 102 -10.09 6.90 -13.11
N MET A 103 -9.81 6.76 -11.80
CA MET A 103 -10.66 7.35 -10.76
C MET A 103 -10.70 8.87 -10.87
N SER A 104 -9.57 9.51 -11.14
CA SER A 104 -9.49 10.98 -11.25
C SER A 104 -10.23 11.52 -12.47
N LYS A 105 -10.47 10.69 -13.49
CA LYS A 105 -11.20 11.04 -14.70
C LYS A 105 -12.64 10.52 -14.71
N ASP A 106 -13.11 9.97 -13.58
CA ASP A 106 -14.42 9.32 -13.46
C ASP A 106 -14.61 8.19 -14.48
N GLU A 107 -13.51 7.53 -14.87
CA GLU A 107 -13.54 6.38 -15.75
C GLU A 107 -13.61 5.08 -14.94
N THR A 108 -14.11 4.01 -15.57
CA THR A 108 -14.15 2.69 -14.95
C THR A 108 -12.74 2.17 -14.69
N ILE A 109 -12.50 1.68 -13.46
CA ILE A 109 -11.23 1.05 -13.10
C ILE A 109 -11.29 -0.42 -13.52
N ASP A 110 -10.40 -0.81 -14.43
CA ASP A 110 -10.35 -2.18 -14.93
C ASP A 110 -8.88 -2.58 -15.18
N PRO A 111 -8.33 -3.54 -14.44
CA PRO A 111 -8.98 -4.29 -13.35
C PRO A 111 -9.10 -3.46 -12.05
N ASN A 112 -10.18 -3.68 -11.31
CA ASN A 112 -10.35 -3.05 -9.99
C ASN A 112 -9.95 -3.97 -8.84
N ILE A 113 -9.67 -5.23 -9.13
CA ILE A 113 -9.12 -6.21 -8.19
C ILE A 113 -7.99 -6.94 -8.90
N THR A 114 -6.83 -6.98 -8.27
CA THR A 114 -5.70 -7.78 -8.75
C THR A 114 -5.19 -8.66 -7.62
N ARG A 115 -4.37 -9.65 -7.96
CA ARG A 115 -3.74 -10.49 -6.96
C ARG A 115 -2.66 -9.68 -6.26
N SER A 116 -2.65 -9.69 -4.92
CA SER A 116 -1.56 -9.07 -4.17
C SER A 116 -0.27 -9.87 -4.37
N ILE A 117 0.84 -9.17 -4.54
CA ILE A 117 2.16 -9.74 -4.81
C ILE A 117 3.13 -9.20 -3.77
N GLY A 118 3.89 -10.08 -3.15
CA GLY A 118 4.89 -9.70 -2.15
C GLY A 118 5.01 -10.73 -1.06
N CYS A 119 5.73 -10.37 0.01
CA CYS A 119 5.91 -11.24 1.17
C CYS A 119 4.67 -11.23 2.06
N SER A 120 4.35 -12.36 2.67
CA SER A 120 3.23 -12.42 3.61
C SER A 120 3.44 -11.46 4.78
N ILE A 121 2.33 -10.93 5.30
CA ILE A 121 2.37 -10.07 6.50
C ILE A 121 2.79 -10.94 7.69
N LYS A 122 3.73 -10.44 8.49
CA LYS A 122 4.28 -11.16 9.65
C LYS A 122 3.37 -10.95 10.87
N ARG A 123 2.35 -11.78 10.96
CA ARG A 123 1.35 -11.73 12.03
C ARG A 123 1.84 -12.48 13.27
N VAL A 124 1.30 -12.08 14.42
CA VAL A 124 1.50 -12.82 15.67
C VAL A 124 0.30 -13.75 15.89
N ALA A 125 0.53 -14.83 16.66
CA ALA A 125 -0.55 -15.73 17.06
C ALA A 125 -1.52 -14.99 18.00
N GLN A 126 -2.80 -15.29 17.86
CA GLN A 126 -3.84 -14.71 18.70
C GLN A 126 -4.47 -15.75 19.61
#